data_4b8a002c96184068c2a18d341643f536
#
_entry.id   4b8a002c96184068c2a18d341643f536
#
_cell.length_a   1.000
_cell.length_b   1.000
_cell.length_c   1.000
_cell.angle_alpha   90.00
_cell.angle_beta   90.00
_cell.angle_gamma   90.00
#
_symmetry.space_group_name_H-M   'P 1'
#
loop_
_entity.id
_entity.type
_entity.pdbx_description
1 polymer ?
#
loop_
_entity_poly.entity_id
_entity_poly.type
_entity_poly.pdbx_seq_one_letter_code
_entity_poly.pdbx_strand_id
1 'polypeptide(L)'
;FNVHNQEIYYFNDKQITTYNTTNGTSNTKEYAAPCPMKFRLGTSFVDTGQERLYAYEVYDPPFSGYASAWYDWHNNQWTPLSYDVLPTQLHHHSAFYDETNHRYIIFGGFGNHRFSNRFYAMNVATGKWSEIKYTGDHIDPRYFTSMGYEPSSNSLYIFGGMGNESGDQAIERRYYYDLYKLDLNTNYLKKMWEIKWNQANMVPVRNMILPGDSTFYTLFYPEHYSQSYLCLYRFSISDGSYQVYGDSIPMRSDKIATNANLYYNANRNELYAVTLEFDNQDQASVSNIYSLSFPPITKEQMEVDDTSSLFFWIRLVGVIVIVALLAVVCLLYTSPS
;
A
#
# COMPACT_ATOMS: atom_id res chain seq x y z
N PHE A 1 -0.05 -7.41 5.37
CA PHE A 1 0.52 -8.60 4.71
C PHE A 1 1.52 -9.27 5.65
N ASN A 2 1.37 -10.57 5.85
CA ASN A 2 2.33 -11.40 6.57
C ASN A 2 3.17 -12.19 5.55
N VAL A 3 4.43 -11.79 5.38
CA VAL A 3 5.35 -12.41 4.42
C VAL A 3 5.75 -13.84 4.81
N HIS A 4 5.75 -14.19 6.09
CA HIS A 4 6.10 -15.54 6.56
C HIS A 4 4.99 -16.55 6.22
N ASN A 5 3.75 -16.19 6.49
CA ASN A 5 2.60 -17.06 6.23
C ASN A 5 2.07 -16.94 4.80
N GLN A 6 2.59 -15.97 4.02
CA GLN A 6 2.09 -15.64 2.67
C GLN A 6 0.61 -15.27 2.67
N GLU A 7 0.19 -14.41 3.64
CA GLU A 7 -1.21 -14.10 3.88
C GLU A 7 -1.48 -12.60 3.93
N ILE A 8 -2.58 -12.18 3.32
CA ILE A 8 -3.15 -10.84 3.46
C ILE A 8 -4.38 -10.95 4.35
N TYR A 9 -4.44 -10.08 5.36
CA TYR A 9 -5.53 -10.06 6.33
C TYR A 9 -6.47 -8.90 6.08
N TYR A 10 -7.77 -9.20 6.04
CA TYR A 10 -8.87 -8.23 6.04
C TYR A 10 -9.68 -8.45 7.29
N PHE A 11 -10.06 -7.36 7.94
CA PHE A 11 -10.85 -7.50 9.15
C PHE A 11 -11.74 -6.28 9.39
N ASN A 12 -12.80 -6.50 10.12
CA ASN A 12 -13.70 -5.49 10.66
C ASN A 12 -13.99 -5.79 12.13
N ASP A 13 -15.02 -5.20 12.70
CA ASP A 13 -15.43 -5.41 14.09
C ASP A 13 -16.12 -6.76 14.38
N LYS A 14 -16.35 -7.59 13.36
CA LYS A 14 -17.08 -8.88 13.46
C LYS A 14 -16.24 -10.08 13.06
N GLN A 15 -15.40 -9.95 12.05
CA GLN A 15 -14.72 -11.06 11.41
C GLN A 15 -13.37 -10.70 10.86
N ILE A 16 -12.54 -11.71 10.65
CA ILE A 16 -11.28 -11.63 9.91
C ILE A 16 -11.30 -12.58 8.73
N THR A 17 -10.83 -12.08 7.59
CA THR A 17 -10.61 -12.89 6.39
C THR A 17 -9.11 -12.98 6.13
N THR A 18 -8.63 -14.18 5.95
CA THR A 18 -7.26 -14.50 5.55
C THR A 18 -7.26 -14.89 4.08
N TYR A 19 -6.50 -14.18 3.25
CA TYR A 19 -6.25 -14.54 1.86
C TYR A 19 -4.85 -15.10 1.73
N ASN A 20 -4.74 -16.35 1.29
CA ASN A 20 -3.45 -16.99 1.05
C ASN A 20 -2.97 -16.67 -0.37
N THR A 21 -1.83 -15.96 -0.48
CA THR A 21 -1.27 -15.51 -1.75
C THR A 21 -0.67 -16.64 -2.58
N THR A 22 -0.39 -17.80 -1.98
CA THR A 22 0.21 -18.95 -2.68
C THR A 22 -0.81 -19.70 -3.51
N ASN A 23 -2.01 -19.91 -2.99
CA ASN A 23 -3.06 -20.73 -3.63
C ASN A 23 -4.33 -19.95 -3.98
N GLY A 24 -4.39 -18.64 -3.67
CA GLY A 24 -5.53 -17.77 -3.98
C GLY A 24 -6.79 -18.05 -3.15
N THR A 25 -6.70 -18.83 -2.06
CA THR A 25 -7.86 -19.16 -1.25
C THR A 25 -8.10 -18.15 -0.14
N SER A 26 -9.37 -17.92 0.18
CA SER A 26 -9.78 -17.08 1.31
C SER A 26 -10.49 -17.90 2.37
N ASN A 27 -10.26 -17.57 3.63
CA ASN A 27 -10.94 -18.14 4.78
C ASN A 27 -11.43 -17.03 5.70
N THR A 28 -12.72 -16.98 5.98
CA THR A 28 -13.34 -16.00 6.86
C THR A 28 -13.80 -16.65 8.16
N LYS A 29 -13.46 -16.02 9.29
CA LYS A 29 -13.88 -16.47 10.63
C LYS A 29 -14.51 -15.31 11.38
N GLU A 30 -15.67 -15.54 11.97
CA GLU A 30 -16.26 -14.65 12.97
C GLU A 30 -15.47 -14.76 14.28
N TYR A 31 -15.33 -13.63 15.00
CA TYR A 31 -14.62 -13.63 16.27
C TYR A 31 -15.35 -14.43 17.35
N ALA A 32 -14.60 -15.10 18.21
CA ALA A 32 -15.15 -15.85 19.34
C ALA A 32 -15.74 -14.94 20.43
N ALA A 33 -15.33 -13.65 20.48
CA ALA A 33 -15.83 -12.65 21.41
C ALA A 33 -16.00 -11.31 20.68
N PRO A 34 -16.87 -10.39 21.17
CA PRO A 34 -17.03 -9.08 20.59
C PRO A 34 -15.70 -8.32 20.48
N CYS A 35 -15.47 -7.66 19.35
CA CYS A 35 -14.28 -6.82 19.17
C CYS A 35 -14.31 -5.65 20.16
N PRO A 36 -13.22 -5.40 20.91
CA PRO A 36 -13.15 -4.30 21.88
C PRO A 36 -13.02 -2.92 21.22
N MET A 37 -12.87 -2.87 19.91
CA MET A 37 -12.65 -1.66 19.10
C MET A 37 -13.65 -1.59 17.95
N LYS A 38 -13.84 -0.37 17.44
CA LYS A 38 -14.50 -0.13 16.15
C LYS A 38 -13.46 0.35 15.17
N PHE A 39 -13.34 -0.34 14.04
CA PHE A 39 -12.40 0.01 12.99
C PHE A 39 -13.06 0.92 11.95
N ARG A 40 -12.56 2.14 11.80
CA ARG A 40 -13.03 3.10 10.78
C ARG A 40 -11.90 3.62 9.91
N LEU A 41 -10.95 4.35 10.50
CA LEU A 41 -9.83 4.99 9.80
C LEU A 41 -8.48 4.66 10.41
N GLY A 42 -8.46 3.76 11.35
CA GLY A 42 -7.26 3.25 11.96
C GLY A 42 -6.38 2.49 10.97
N THR A 43 -5.32 1.96 11.48
CA THR A 43 -4.41 1.14 10.70
C THR A 43 -3.95 -0.07 11.49
N SER A 44 -3.29 -0.97 10.80
CA SER A 44 -2.81 -2.22 11.34
C SER A 44 -1.40 -2.55 10.85
N PHE A 45 -0.72 -3.39 11.59
CA PHE A 45 0.57 -3.95 11.21
C PHE A 45 0.70 -5.37 11.77
N VAL A 46 1.58 -6.14 11.15
CA VAL A 46 1.91 -7.49 11.60
C VAL A 46 3.29 -7.47 12.24
N ASP A 47 3.37 -7.96 13.46
CA ASP A 47 4.63 -8.34 14.10
C ASP A 47 4.89 -9.80 13.73
N THR A 48 5.82 -10.01 12.81
CA THR A 48 6.13 -11.36 12.30
C THR A 48 6.92 -12.19 13.31
N GLY A 49 7.70 -11.54 14.19
CA GLY A 49 8.46 -12.20 15.23
C GLY A 49 7.59 -12.73 16.37
N GLN A 50 6.49 -12.04 16.69
CA GLN A 50 5.51 -12.47 17.70
C GLN A 50 4.26 -13.14 17.10
N GLU A 51 4.16 -13.22 15.77
CA GLU A 51 2.98 -13.69 15.04
C GLU A 51 1.69 -13.00 15.48
N ARG A 52 1.73 -11.67 15.64
CA ARG A 52 0.59 -10.86 16.08
C ARG A 52 0.19 -9.85 15.03
N LEU A 53 -1.12 -9.73 14.83
CA LEU A 53 -1.73 -8.61 14.10
C LEU A 53 -2.18 -7.56 15.10
N TYR A 54 -1.65 -6.35 14.98
CA TYR A 54 -2.04 -5.20 15.78
C TYR A 54 -2.92 -4.26 14.99
N ALA A 55 -3.85 -3.62 15.69
CA ALA A 55 -4.66 -2.55 15.14
C ALA A 55 -4.81 -1.40 16.14
N TYR A 56 -4.95 -0.20 15.62
CA TYR A 56 -5.31 0.98 16.42
C TYR A 56 -6.25 1.89 15.62
N GLU A 57 -7.05 2.67 16.33
CA GLU A 57 -8.01 3.61 15.76
C GLU A 57 -7.60 5.05 16.04
N VAL A 58 -7.73 5.92 15.04
CA VAL A 58 -7.32 7.33 15.11
C VAL A 58 -8.46 8.33 14.92
N TYR A 59 -9.57 7.91 14.29
CA TYR A 59 -10.63 8.84 13.88
C TYR A 59 -11.68 9.10 14.96
N ASP A 60 -12.06 8.07 15.65
CA ASP A 60 -13.13 8.13 16.65
C ASP A 60 -12.66 7.35 17.88
N PRO A 61 -11.70 7.93 18.65
CA PRO A 61 -11.24 7.25 19.85
C PRO A 61 -12.48 7.03 20.71
N PRO A 62 -12.76 5.78 21.08
CA PRO A 62 -13.95 5.48 21.82
C PRO A 62 -13.88 6.21 23.17
N PHE A 63 -14.85 7.05 23.46
CA PHE A 63 -15.03 7.63 24.79
C PHE A 63 -15.16 6.55 25.87
N SER A 64 -15.37 5.31 25.49
CA SER A 64 -15.61 4.15 26.36
C SER A 64 -15.03 2.82 25.83
N GLY A 65 -13.99 2.83 25.00
CA GLY A 65 -13.41 1.62 24.45
C GLY A 65 -11.90 1.71 24.27
N TYR A 66 -11.27 0.61 23.92
CA TYR A 66 -9.83 0.56 23.67
C TYR A 66 -9.49 1.24 22.34
N ALA A 67 -8.36 1.94 22.31
CA ALA A 67 -7.83 2.58 21.10
C ALA A 67 -6.88 1.66 20.31
N SER A 68 -6.34 0.64 20.96
CA SER A 68 -5.49 -0.37 20.33
C SER A 68 -5.76 -1.77 20.88
N ALA A 69 -5.55 -2.76 20.04
CA ALA A 69 -5.69 -4.17 20.34
C ALA A 69 -4.78 -5.01 19.45
N TRP A 70 -4.54 -6.25 19.83
CA TRP A 70 -3.88 -7.24 18.97
C TRP A 70 -4.76 -8.48 18.82
N TYR A 71 -4.67 -9.13 17.66
CA TYR A 71 -5.45 -10.32 17.36
C TYR A 71 -4.73 -11.58 17.83
N ASP A 72 -5.44 -12.37 18.65
CA ASP A 72 -5.02 -13.66 19.15
C ASP A 72 -5.56 -14.77 18.23
N TRP A 73 -4.67 -15.32 17.39
CA TRP A 73 -4.98 -16.37 16.44
C TRP A 73 -5.46 -17.67 17.09
N HIS A 74 -4.95 -17.95 18.30
CA HIS A 74 -5.30 -19.18 19.03
C HIS A 74 -6.73 -19.14 19.54
N ASN A 75 -7.11 -18.02 20.14
CA ASN A 75 -8.45 -17.82 20.72
C ASN A 75 -9.44 -17.19 19.73
N ASN A 76 -9.02 -16.86 18.51
CA ASN A 76 -9.83 -16.20 17.48
C ASN A 76 -10.56 -14.95 18.00
N GLN A 77 -9.84 -14.09 18.68
CA GLN A 77 -10.39 -12.85 19.27
C GLN A 77 -9.37 -11.73 19.35
N TRP A 78 -9.86 -10.50 19.43
CA TRP A 78 -9.03 -9.34 19.73
C TRP A 78 -8.79 -9.20 21.22
N THR A 79 -7.53 -9.05 21.60
CA THR A 79 -7.09 -8.77 22.95
C THR A 79 -6.85 -7.28 23.09
N PRO A 80 -7.55 -6.58 24.01
CA PRO A 80 -7.35 -5.14 24.23
C PRO A 80 -5.91 -4.83 24.67
N LEU A 81 -5.36 -3.71 24.20
CA LEU A 81 -4.00 -3.29 24.56
C LEU A 81 -4.00 -1.99 25.36
N SER A 82 -4.59 -0.91 24.83
CA SER A 82 -4.52 0.41 25.47
C SER A 82 -5.72 1.31 25.13
N TYR A 83 -6.01 2.23 26.05
CA TYR A 83 -6.91 3.37 25.82
C TYR A 83 -6.17 4.62 25.33
N ASP A 84 -4.83 4.57 25.23
CA ASP A 84 -4.02 5.72 24.86
C ASP A 84 -4.27 6.11 23.40
N VAL A 85 -4.52 7.38 23.19
CA VAL A 85 -4.86 7.95 21.87
C VAL A 85 -3.84 9.02 21.50
N LEU A 86 -3.72 9.27 20.21
CA LEU A 86 -2.95 10.39 19.72
C LEU A 86 -3.55 11.73 20.18
N PRO A 87 -2.75 12.78 20.35
CA PRO A 87 -3.23 14.10 20.80
C PRO A 87 -4.29 14.72 19.87
N THR A 88 -4.27 14.31 18.59
CA THR A 88 -5.28 14.68 17.59
C THR A 88 -5.58 13.47 16.70
N GLN A 89 -6.73 13.49 16.03
CA GLN A 89 -7.00 12.56 14.93
C GLN A 89 -5.98 12.77 13.81
N LEU A 90 -5.42 11.69 13.30
CA LEU A 90 -4.40 11.72 12.22
C LEU A 90 -4.71 10.63 11.19
N HIS A 91 -5.84 10.73 10.50
CA HIS A 91 -6.13 9.80 9.40
C HIS A 91 -5.27 10.06 8.16
N HIS A 92 -5.10 9.07 7.31
CA HIS A 92 -4.24 9.09 6.12
C HIS A 92 -2.78 9.48 6.40
N HIS A 93 -2.29 9.10 7.59
CA HIS A 93 -0.87 9.13 7.90
C HIS A 93 -0.16 7.98 7.18
N SER A 94 1.14 8.11 6.95
CA SER A 94 2.01 7.00 6.59
C SER A 94 2.55 6.29 7.85
N ALA A 95 2.98 5.05 7.70
CA ALA A 95 3.33 4.24 8.86
C ALA A 95 4.40 3.18 8.56
N PHE A 96 5.18 2.84 9.59
CA PHE A 96 6.19 1.80 9.56
C PHE A 96 6.25 1.07 10.91
N TYR A 97 6.34 -0.25 10.89
CA TYR A 97 6.61 -1.05 12.08
C TYR A 97 8.11 -1.31 12.22
N ASP A 98 8.70 -0.71 13.25
CA ASP A 98 10.09 -0.92 13.66
C ASP A 98 10.16 -2.14 14.59
N GLU A 99 10.33 -3.30 13.98
CA GLU A 99 10.36 -4.60 14.69
C GLU A 99 11.54 -4.66 15.68
N THR A 100 12.68 -4.07 15.33
CA THR A 100 13.88 -4.08 16.17
C THR A 100 13.67 -3.37 17.51
N ASN A 101 12.95 -2.25 17.49
CA ASN A 101 12.68 -1.46 18.69
C ASN A 101 11.26 -1.65 19.24
N HIS A 102 10.47 -2.57 18.68
CA HIS A 102 9.10 -2.89 19.05
C HIS A 102 8.21 -1.63 19.13
N ARG A 103 8.28 -0.79 18.10
CA ARG A 103 7.50 0.43 18.01
C ARG A 103 6.87 0.62 16.64
N TYR A 104 5.67 1.15 16.62
CA TYR A 104 4.98 1.51 15.38
C TYR A 104 5.05 3.01 15.16
N ILE A 105 5.74 3.43 14.10
CA ILE A 105 6.00 4.83 13.79
C ILE A 105 5.00 5.32 12.75
N ILE A 106 4.41 6.49 12.97
CA ILE A 106 3.56 7.17 12.00
C ILE A 106 4.09 8.57 11.71
N PHE A 107 3.79 9.08 10.53
CA PHE A 107 4.09 10.45 10.11
C PHE A 107 2.89 11.12 9.47
N GLY A 108 2.70 12.41 9.80
CA GLY A 108 1.73 13.27 9.16
C GLY A 108 0.30 12.91 9.51
N GLY A 109 -0.60 13.08 8.56
CA GLY A 109 -2.03 12.84 8.74
C GLY A 109 -2.84 14.10 8.90
N PHE A 110 -4.17 13.93 8.85
CA PHE A 110 -5.15 15.00 8.95
C PHE A 110 -6.18 14.70 10.04
N GLY A 111 -6.57 15.68 10.78
CA GLY A 111 -7.66 15.61 11.76
C GLY A 111 -7.85 16.94 12.48
N ASN A 112 -9.05 17.16 13.02
CA ASN A 112 -9.42 18.41 13.71
C ASN A 112 -9.08 19.67 12.89
N HIS A 113 -9.38 19.64 11.58
CA HIS A 113 -9.13 20.73 10.62
C HIS A 113 -7.65 21.08 10.42
N ARG A 114 -6.73 20.19 10.80
CA ARG A 114 -5.30 20.43 10.68
C ARG A 114 -4.55 19.28 10.02
N PHE A 115 -3.54 19.63 9.24
CA PHE A 115 -2.50 18.71 8.75
C PHE A 115 -1.39 18.63 9.80
N SER A 116 -0.70 17.49 9.84
CA SER A 116 0.40 17.25 10.76
C SER A 116 1.72 17.06 10.01
N ASN A 117 2.83 17.49 10.63
CA ASN A 117 4.20 17.15 10.23
C ASN A 117 4.97 16.44 11.34
N ARG A 118 4.26 15.84 12.27
CA ARG A 118 4.83 15.18 13.45
C ARG A 118 5.00 13.69 13.19
N PHE A 119 6.03 13.16 13.84
CA PHE A 119 6.22 11.72 13.98
C PHE A 119 5.76 11.28 15.36
N TYR A 120 5.01 10.20 15.42
CA TYR A 120 4.64 9.55 16.67
C TYR A 120 5.05 8.08 16.63
N ALA A 121 5.40 7.53 17.78
CA ALA A 121 5.67 6.12 17.96
C ALA A 121 4.76 5.53 19.03
N MET A 122 4.14 4.41 18.70
CA MET A 122 3.44 3.57 19.68
C MET A 122 4.37 2.48 20.16
N ASN A 123 4.57 2.38 21.46
CA ASN A 123 5.22 1.22 22.07
C ASN A 123 4.28 0.02 21.98
N VAL A 124 4.69 -1.03 21.27
CA VAL A 124 3.83 -2.18 20.94
C VAL A 124 3.45 -3.02 22.17
N ALA A 125 4.30 -3.04 23.20
CA ALA A 125 4.02 -3.80 24.42
C ALA A 125 2.95 -3.12 25.31
N THR A 126 2.85 -1.78 25.24
CA THR A 126 1.97 -1.00 26.14
C THR A 126 0.84 -0.26 25.42
N GLY A 127 0.93 -0.14 24.09
CA GLY A 127 0.00 0.67 23.28
C GLY A 127 0.07 2.17 23.54
N LYS A 128 1.12 2.66 24.22
CA LYS A 128 1.29 4.08 24.54
C LYS A 128 2.00 4.83 23.43
N TRP A 129 1.51 6.02 23.12
CA TRP A 129 2.06 6.91 22.12
C TRP A 129 3.06 7.91 22.71
N SER A 130 4.08 8.23 21.94
CA SER A 130 5.04 9.29 22.22
C SER A 130 5.43 10.01 20.93
N GLU A 131 5.73 11.31 21.02
CA GLU A 131 6.23 12.09 19.88
C GLU A 131 7.73 11.81 19.66
N ILE A 132 8.12 11.53 18.41
CA ILE A 132 9.52 11.51 18.00
C ILE A 132 9.86 12.93 17.53
N LYS A 133 10.62 13.66 18.32
CA LYS A 133 11.16 14.95 17.93
C LYS A 133 12.34 14.76 16.98
N TYR A 134 12.37 15.52 15.90
CA TYR A 134 13.44 15.49 14.92
C TYR A 134 14.10 16.87 14.80
N THR A 135 15.30 16.88 14.21
CA THR A 135 16.08 18.07 13.84
C THR A 135 16.39 18.02 12.34
N GLY A 136 16.98 19.08 11.80
CA GLY A 136 17.34 19.15 10.38
C GLY A 136 16.34 19.94 9.55
N ASP A 137 16.02 19.46 8.36
CA ASP A 137 15.19 20.20 7.41
C ASP A 137 13.73 20.22 7.85
N HIS A 138 13.03 21.30 7.51
CA HIS A 138 11.60 21.43 7.73
C HIS A 138 10.81 20.62 6.69
N ILE A 139 9.77 19.93 7.14
CA ILE A 139 8.77 19.30 6.29
C ILE A 139 7.40 19.91 6.62
N ASP A 140 6.68 20.37 5.58
CA ASP A 140 5.37 20.97 5.76
C ASP A 140 4.34 19.97 6.26
N PRO A 141 3.37 20.41 7.09
CA PRO A 141 2.24 19.59 7.51
C PRO A 141 1.46 19.02 6.34
N ARG A 142 1.25 17.70 6.35
CA ARG A 142 0.64 16.98 5.21
C ARG A 142 0.04 15.63 5.58
N TYR A 143 -0.76 15.08 4.69
CA TYR A 143 -1.33 13.74 4.75
C TYR A 143 -1.23 13.07 3.37
N PHE A 144 -1.63 11.80 3.24
CA PHE A 144 -1.42 11.00 2.03
C PHE A 144 0.05 10.88 1.62
N THR A 145 0.95 10.79 2.58
CA THR A 145 2.36 10.51 2.30
C THR A 145 2.60 9.02 2.16
N SER A 146 3.66 8.65 1.45
CA SER A 146 4.21 7.30 1.42
C SER A 146 5.42 7.19 2.33
N MET A 147 5.57 6.05 3.02
CA MET A 147 6.72 5.80 3.89
C MET A 147 7.33 4.43 3.59
N GLY A 148 8.66 4.36 3.62
CA GLY A 148 9.41 3.12 3.49
C GLY A 148 10.66 3.14 4.37
N TYR A 149 11.16 1.97 4.71
CA TYR A 149 12.31 1.78 5.59
C TYR A 149 13.49 1.17 4.84
N GLU A 150 14.68 1.74 5.07
CA GLU A 150 15.95 1.24 4.57
C GLU A 150 16.77 0.67 5.73
N PRO A 151 16.88 -0.68 5.86
CA PRO A 151 17.59 -1.31 6.96
C PRO A 151 19.08 -0.95 7.02
N SER A 152 19.73 -0.83 5.86
CA SER A 152 21.18 -0.60 5.77
C SER A 152 21.64 0.70 6.43
N SER A 153 20.79 1.72 6.45
CA SER A 153 21.08 3.02 7.06
C SER A 153 20.19 3.33 8.26
N ASN A 154 19.33 2.39 8.69
CA ASN A 154 18.32 2.59 9.72
C ASN A 154 17.53 3.89 9.52
N SER A 155 16.98 4.07 8.33
CA SER A 155 16.34 5.32 7.94
C SER A 155 14.95 5.10 7.36
N LEU A 156 14.06 6.07 7.61
CA LEU A 156 12.75 6.16 6.96
C LEU A 156 12.82 7.15 5.80
N TYR A 157 12.26 6.77 4.67
CA TYR A 157 11.95 7.69 3.58
C TYR A 157 10.50 8.10 3.64
N ILE A 158 10.23 9.40 3.46
CA ILE A 158 8.89 9.99 3.44
C ILE A 158 8.74 10.71 2.10
N PHE A 159 7.70 10.36 1.35
CA PHE A 159 7.51 10.89 0.01
C PHE A 159 6.11 11.46 -0.20
N GLY A 160 6.06 12.65 -0.82
CA GLY A 160 4.86 13.22 -1.41
C GLY A 160 3.79 13.64 -0.41
N GLY A 161 2.54 13.48 -0.81
CA GLY A 161 1.37 13.87 -0.05
C GLY A 161 0.80 15.22 -0.41
N MET A 162 -0.15 15.71 0.37
CA MET A 162 -0.72 17.05 0.21
C MET A 162 -1.01 17.72 1.56
N GLY A 163 -0.95 19.04 1.56
CA GLY A 163 -1.14 19.86 2.76
C GLY A 163 -0.76 21.30 2.50
N ASN A 164 -0.28 22.00 3.50
CA ASN A 164 0.26 23.37 3.36
C ASN A 164 1.20 23.71 4.51
N GLU A 165 1.97 24.78 4.36
CA GLU A 165 2.95 25.26 5.35
C GLU A 165 2.32 25.58 6.71
N SER A 166 1.09 26.13 6.73
CA SER A 166 0.41 26.52 7.96
C SER A 166 -0.17 25.34 8.75
N GLY A 167 -0.39 24.22 8.10
CA GLY A 167 -1.13 23.08 8.63
C GLY A 167 -2.64 23.31 8.77
N ASP A 168 -3.17 24.44 8.35
CA ASP A 168 -4.59 24.78 8.49
C ASP A 168 -5.37 24.38 7.21
N GLN A 169 -6.44 23.62 7.38
CA GLN A 169 -7.27 23.19 6.25
C GLN A 169 -7.97 24.35 5.52
N ALA A 170 -8.15 25.50 6.17
CA ALA A 170 -8.78 26.67 5.55
C ALA A 170 -7.87 27.36 4.52
N ILE A 171 -6.57 27.06 4.56
CA ILE A 171 -5.57 27.56 3.61
C ILE A 171 -5.47 26.60 2.44
N GLU A 172 -5.22 27.17 1.22
CA GLU A 172 -5.07 26.39 0.01
C GLU A 172 -4.05 25.25 0.17
N ARG A 173 -4.43 24.06 -0.26
CA ARG A 173 -3.58 22.87 -0.24
C ARG A 173 -2.73 22.82 -1.49
N ARG A 174 -1.48 22.35 -1.32
CA ARG A 174 -0.61 21.98 -2.44
C ARG A 174 -0.26 20.50 -2.37
N TYR A 175 0.08 19.94 -3.52
CA TYR A 175 0.64 18.61 -3.65
C TYR A 175 2.15 18.68 -3.59
N TYR A 176 2.75 17.73 -2.88
CA TYR A 176 4.18 17.64 -2.70
C TYR A 176 4.71 16.46 -3.52
N TYR A 177 5.83 16.69 -4.19
CA TYR A 177 6.56 15.67 -4.94
C TYR A 177 8.02 15.73 -4.52
N ASP A 178 8.24 15.61 -3.22
CA ASP A 178 9.50 15.71 -2.54
C ASP A 178 9.80 14.44 -1.73
N LEU A 179 11.08 14.13 -1.55
CA LEU A 179 11.54 13.02 -0.74
C LEU A 179 12.35 13.54 0.44
N TYR A 180 12.03 13.01 1.62
CA TYR A 180 12.80 13.23 2.85
C TYR A 180 13.34 11.90 3.36
N LYS A 181 14.49 11.96 4.04
CA LYS A 181 15.10 10.85 4.76
C LYS A 181 15.23 11.21 6.24
N LEU A 182 14.64 10.39 7.13
CA LEU A 182 14.81 10.49 8.58
C LEU A 182 15.75 9.39 9.05
N ASP A 183 16.90 9.76 9.58
CA ASP A 183 17.81 8.83 10.27
C ASP A 183 17.26 8.52 11.66
N LEU A 184 16.91 7.28 11.91
CA LEU A 184 16.32 6.83 13.19
C LEU A 184 17.35 6.70 14.33
N ASN A 185 18.66 6.76 14.04
CA ASN A 185 19.70 6.77 15.07
C ASN A 185 19.86 8.15 15.70
N THR A 186 19.70 9.20 14.89
CA THR A 186 19.94 10.60 15.30
C THR A 186 18.68 11.44 15.32
N ASN A 187 17.59 10.97 14.76
CA ASN A 187 16.37 11.71 14.46
C ASN A 187 16.64 12.96 13.63
N TYR A 188 17.58 12.86 12.68
CA TYR A 188 17.90 13.95 11.75
C TYR A 188 17.12 13.75 10.44
N LEU A 189 16.30 14.74 10.09
CA LEU A 189 15.51 14.77 8.86
C LEU A 189 16.25 15.56 7.80
N LYS A 190 16.40 15.00 6.61
CA LYS A 190 17.04 15.63 5.45
C LYS A 190 16.10 15.60 4.26
N LYS A 191 15.90 16.76 3.62
CA LYS A 191 15.27 16.83 2.31
C LYS A 191 16.24 16.34 1.25
N MET A 192 15.87 15.31 0.51
CA MET A 192 16.70 14.73 -0.54
C MET A 192 16.55 15.54 -1.84
N TRP A 193 15.31 15.75 -2.25
CA TRP A 193 14.96 16.52 -3.46
C TRP A 193 13.47 16.90 -3.45
N GLU A 194 13.09 17.75 -4.40
CA GLU A 194 11.73 18.06 -4.81
C GLU A 194 11.71 18.17 -6.33
N ILE A 195 10.79 17.48 -6.99
CA ILE A 195 10.65 17.51 -8.45
C ILE A 195 9.49 18.39 -8.87
N LYS A 196 9.62 18.98 -10.06
CA LYS A 196 8.54 19.68 -10.72
C LYS A 196 7.58 18.66 -11.34
N TRP A 197 6.35 18.62 -10.83
CA TRP A 197 5.32 17.73 -11.35
C TRP A 197 4.54 18.43 -12.46
N ASN A 198 4.52 17.82 -13.66
CA ASN A 198 3.88 18.39 -14.85
C ASN A 198 2.67 17.58 -15.33
N GLN A 199 2.19 16.66 -14.50
CA GLN A 199 1.02 15.80 -14.77
C GLN A 199 -0.17 16.22 -13.89
N ALA A 200 -1.30 15.51 -14.02
CA ALA A 200 -2.42 15.66 -13.09
C ALA A 200 -1.96 15.40 -11.64
N ASN A 201 -2.52 16.13 -10.69
CA ASN A 201 -2.20 15.97 -9.30
C ASN A 201 -2.60 14.59 -8.78
N MET A 202 -1.68 13.96 -8.07
CA MET A 202 -1.85 12.63 -7.50
C MET A 202 -1.19 12.56 -6.11
N VAL A 203 -1.67 11.65 -5.30
CA VAL A 203 -1.07 11.34 -4.00
C VAL A 203 -0.59 9.89 -3.97
N PRO A 204 0.48 9.57 -3.23
CA PRO A 204 0.93 8.20 -3.07
C PRO A 204 0.06 7.45 -2.05
N VAL A 205 0.07 6.13 -2.15
CA VAL A 205 -0.44 5.26 -1.09
C VAL A 205 0.48 5.30 0.13
N ARG A 206 -0.01 4.83 1.27
CA ARG A 206 0.62 4.92 2.59
C ARG A 206 2.06 4.40 2.66
N ASN A 207 2.40 3.41 1.88
CA ASN A 207 3.70 2.73 1.94
C ASN A 207 4.41 2.69 0.59
N MET A 208 5.73 2.66 0.65
CA MET A 208 6.60 2.43 -0.50
C MET A 208 7.47 1.20 -0.29
N ILE A 209 7.92 0.61 -1.38
CA ILE A 209 8.83 -0.53 -1.39
C ILE A 209 10.22 -0.05 -1.80
N LEU A 210 11.23 -0.35 -0.98
CA LEU A 210 12.63 -0.08 -1.26
C LEU A 210 13.34 -1.41 -1.55
N PRO A 211 13.63 -1.73 -2.83
CA PRO A 211 14.31 -2.99 -3.17
C PRO A 211 15.82 -3.00 -2.87
N GLY A 212 16.40 -1.87 -2.47
CA GLY A 212 17.81 -1.76 -2.12
C GLY A 212 18.73 -1.34 -3.29
N ASP A 213 18.17 -0.98 -4.45
CA ASP A 213 18.88 -0.53 -5.66
C ASP A 213 18.90 0.99 -5.84
N SER A 214 18.81 1.75 -4.76
CA SER A 214 18.70 3.22 -4.76
C SER A 214 17.44 3.75 -5.46
N THR A 215 16.38 2.95 -5.47
CA THR A 215 15.06 3.33 -5.97
C THR A 215 13.97 2.95 -5.00
N PHE A 216 12.77 3.49 -5.21
CA PHE A 216 11.57 3.02 -4.50
C PHE A 216 10.38 2.94 -5.44
N TYR A 217 9.45 2.06 -5.10
CA TYR A 217 8.17 1.89 -5.79
C TYR A 217 7.03 2.35 -4.88
N THR A 218 6.06 3.05 -5.45
CA THR A 218 4.80 3.38 -4.78
C THR A 218 3.66 3.46 -5.78
N LEU A 219 2.45 3.25 -5.32
CA LEU A 219 1.25 3.49 -6.12
C LEU A 219 0.82 4.94 -5.94
N PHE A 220 0.45 5.58 -7.04
CA PHE A 220 -0.12 6.93 -7.08
C PHE A 220 -1.55 6.91 -7.56
N TYR A 221 -2.37 7.83 -7.06
CA TYR A 221 -3.75 8.00 -7.53
C TYR A 221 -4.24 9.45 -7.39
N PRO A 222 -5.12 9.91 -8.30
CA PRO A 222 -5.82 11.18 -8.14
C PRO A 222 -6.94 11.02 -7.11
N GLU A 223 -6.70 11.48 -5.88
CA GLU A 223 -7.59 11.30 -4.74
C GLU A 223 -8.91 12.07 -4.85
N HIS A 224 -8.96 13.07 -5.73
CA HIS A 224 -10.11 13.93 -5.95
C HIS A 224 -11.11 13.37 -6.99
N TYR A 225 -10.81 12.24 -7.62
CA TYR A 225 -11.73 11.55 -8.53
C TYR A 225 -12.46 10.42 -7.81
N SER A 226 -13.81 10.40 -7.88
CA SER A 226 -14.60 9.30 -7.32
C SER A 226 -14.30 7.98 -8.04
N GLN A 227 -14.19 8.01 -9.37
CA GLN A 227 -13.72 6.92 -10.21
C GLN A 227 -12.21 7.15 -10.43
N SER A 228 -11.41 6.69 -9.51
CA SER A 228 -9.97 6.87 -9.51
C SER A 228 -9.25 5.64 -10.07
N TYR A 229 -7.93 5.70 -10.09
CA TYR A 229 -7.07 4.60 -10.54
C TYR A 229 -5.70 4.70 -9.88
N LEU A 230 -5.07 3.55 -9.66
CA LEU A 230 -3.71 3.44 -9.14
C LEU A 230 -2.74 3.22 -10.30
N CYS A 231 -1.62 3.94 -10.30
CA CYS A 231 -0.49 3.71 -11.20
C CYS A 231 0.76 3.39 -10.38
N LEU A 232 1.53 2.39 -10.81
CA LEU A 232 2.79 2.03 -10.17
C LEU A 232 3.91 2.92 -10.72
N TYR A 233 4.56 3.65 -9.82
CA TYR A 233 5.71 4.49 -10.10
C TYR A 233 6.96 3.94 -9.44
N ARG A 234 8.08 4.02 -10.14
CA ARG A 234 9.43 3.81 -9.60
C ARG A 234 10.17 5.14 -9.64
N PHE A 235 10.72 5.56 -8.52
CA PHE A 235 11.50 6.78 -8.39
C PHE A 235 12.96 6.46 -8.04
N SER A 236 13.88 7.27 -8.53
CA SER A 236 15.26 7.30 -8.07
C SER A 236 15.36 8.05 -6.74
N ILE A 237 16.05 7.48 -5.75
CA ILE A 237 16.31 8.15 -4.46
C ILE A 237 17.27 9.32 -4.60
N SER A 238 18.17 9.28 -5.61
CA SER A 238 19.21 10.28 -5.77
C SER A 238 18.72 11.62 -6.33
N ASP A 239 17.75 11.58 -7.27
CA ASP A 239 17.37 12.77 -8.06
C ASP A 239 15.87 12.90 -8.35
N GLY A 240 15.06 11.91 -7.95
CA GLY A 240 13.62 11.93 -8.16
C GLY A 240 13.18 11.64 -9.61
N SER A 241 14.08 11.25 -10.50
CA SER A 241 13.68 10.75 -11.82
C SER A 241 12.77 9.54 -11.67
N TYR A 242 11.75 9.40 -12.54
CA TYR A 242 10.73 8.37 -12.36
C TYR A 242 10.32 7.71 -13.66
N GLN A 243 9.74 6.53 -13.51
CA GLN A 243 9.13 5.75 -14.57
C GLN A 243 7.82 5.14 -14.09
N VAL A 244 6.84 5.00 -15.00
CA VAL A 244 5.53 4.36 -14.76
C VAL A 244 5.59 2.93 -15.27
N TYR A 245 4.96 2.01 -14.54
CA TYR A 245 4.96 0.58 -14.84
C TYR A 245 3.54 0.04 -14.92
N GLY A 246 3.34 -0.91 -15.83
CA GLY A 246 2.07 -1.61 -16.01
C GLY A 246 0.92 -0.73 -16.44
N ASP A 247 -0.28 -1.29 -16.38
CA ASP A 247 -1.53 -0.56 -16.58
C ASP A 247 -2.06 0.01 -15.27
N SER A 248 -3.00 0.94 -15.38
CA SER A 248 -3.68 1.48 -14.22
C SER A 248 -4.65 0.45 -13.60
N ILE A 249 -4.70 0.43 -12.28
CA ILE A 249 -5.62 -0.41 -11.50
C ILE A 249 -6.83 0.45 -11.10
N PRO A 250 -8.06 0.08 -11.45
CA PRO A 250 -9.23 0.87 -11.06
C PRO A 250 -9.42 0.89 -9.54
N MET A 251 -9.81 2.05 -9.01
CA MET A 251 -10.10 2.24 -7.59
C MET A 251 -11.16 3.32 -7.40
N ARG A 252 -12.10 3.12 -6.48
CA ARG A 252 -12.99 4.19 -6.02
C ARG A 252 -12.32 4.99 -4.90
N SER A 253 -12.48 6.29 -4.88
CA SER A 253 -11.82 7.21 -3.93
C SER A 253 -12.77 8.25 -3.31
N ASP A 254 -14.07 7.97 -3.31
CA ASP A 254 -15.11 8.93 -2.89
C ASP A 254 -15.41 8.88 -1.37
N LYS A 255 -14.82 7.96 -0.64
CA LYS A 255 -15.02 7.82 0.81
C LYS A 255 -13.73 7.96 1.59
N ILE A 256 -13.81 8.60 2.75
CA ILE A 256 -12.69 8.77 3.66
C ILE A 256 -12.08 7.42 4.13
N ALA A 257 -12.87 6.35 4.14
CA ALA A 257 -12.41 5.01 4.49
C ALA A 257 -11.68 4.29 3.33
N THR A 258 -11.72 4.83 2.11
CA THR A 258 -11.01 4.25 0.97
C THR A 258 -9.50 4.28 1.22
N ASN A 259 -8.85 3.16 0.99
CA ASN A 259 -7.43 2.99 1.25
C ASN A 259 -6.82 2.06 0.19
N ALA A 260 -5.55 2.27 -0.10
CA ALA A 260 -4.76 1.35 -0.90
C ALA A 260 -3.37 1.15 -0.28
N ASN A 261 -2.81 -0.04 -0.47
CA ASN A 261 -1.47 -0.38 0.01
C ASN A 261 -0.73 -1.17 -1.07
N LEU A 262 0.59 -1.04 -1.04
CA LEU A 262 1.50 -1.80 -1.89
C LEU A 262 2.35 -2.72 -1.01
N TYR A 263 2.35 -4.01 -1.28
CA TYR A 263 3.17 -4.99 -0.56
C TYR A 263 4.13 -5.69 -1.51
N TYR A 264 5.28 -6.07 -1.01
CA TYR A 264 6.27 -6.86 -1.74
C TYR A 264 6.43 -8.23 -1.10
N ASN A 265 6.32 -9.24 -1.93
CA ASN A 265 6.55 -10.64 -1.58
C ASN A 265 7.87 -11.11 -2.20
N ALA A 266 8.94 -11.06 -1.43
CA ALA A 266 10.27 -11.46 -1.88
C ALA A 266 10.36 -12.96 -2.22
N ASN A 267 9.54 -13.82 -1.59
CA ASN A 267 9.55 -15.25 -1.84
C ASN A 267 8.98 -15.62 -3.20
N ARG A 268 8.11 -14.76 -3.76
CA ARG A 268 7.45 -15.00 -5.04
C ARG A 268 7.88 -14.03 -6.14
N ASN A 269 8.68 -13.01 -5.80
CA ASN A 269 8.97 -11.88 -6.67
C ASN A 269 7.69 -11.23 -7.23
N GLU A 270 6.76 -10.87 -6.34
CA GLU A 270 5.48 -10.28 -6.69
C GLU A 270 5.21 -9.03 -5.84
N LEU A 271 4.55 -8.05 -6.45
CA LEU A 271 3.94 -6.94 -5.74
C LEU A 271 2.43 -7.20 -5.63
N TYR A 272 1.86 -6.82 -4.50
CA TYR A 272 0.40 -6.85 -4.30
C TYR A 272 -0.10 -5.42 -4.08
N ALA A 273 -0.94 -4.95 -4.99
CA ALA A 273 -1.76 -3.77 -4.77
C ALA A 273 -3.06 -4.21 -4.12
N VAL A 274 -3.34 -3.69 -2.92
CA VAL A 274 -4.54 -4.04 -2.15
C VAL A 274 -5.36 -2.79 -1.94
N THR A 275 -6.60 -2.79 -2.44
CA THR A 275 -7.56 -1.69 -2.22
C THR A 275 -8.58 -2.08 -1.17
N LEU A 276 -9.03 -1.11 -0.40
CA LEU A 276 -10.19 -1.18 0.46
C LEU A 276 -11.15 -0.07 0.03
N GLU A 277 -12.29 -0.43 -0.51
CA GLU A 277 -13.29 0.45 -1.07
C GLU A 277 -14.63 0.23 -0.38
N PHE A 278 -15.40 1.29 -0.20
CA PHE A 278 -16.74 1.19 0.33
C PHE A 278 -17.76 1.05 -0.80
N ASP A 279 -18.53 -0.03 -0.79
CA ASP A 279 -19.64 -0.21 -1.70
C ASP A 279 -20.93 0.43 -1.12
N ASN A 280 -21.46 1.42 -1.85
CA ASN A 280 -22.68 2.10 -1.44
C ASN A 280 -23.94 1.25 -1.60
N GLN A 281 -23.93 0.26 -2.48
CA GLN A 281 -25.09 -0.62 -2.71
C GLN A 281 -25.24 -1.61 -1.56
N ASP A 282 -24.15 -2.25 -1.21
CA ASP A 282 -24.14 -3.28 -0.15
C ASP A 282 -23.86 -2.68 1.24
N GLN A 283 -23.57 -1.38 1.34
CA GLN A 283 -23.17 -0.69 2.58
C GLN A 283 -22.02 -1.41 3.31
N ALA A 284 -21.09 -1.97 2.53
CA ALA A 284 -20.00 -2.79 3.00
C ALA A 284 -18.66 -2.33 2.37
N SER A 285 -17.57 -2.64 3.05
CA SER A 285 -16.24 -2.47 2.48
C SER A 285 -15.86 -3.69 1.65
N VAL A 286 -15.34 -3.43 0.45
CA VAL A 286 -14.82 -4.43 -0.48
C VAL A 286 -13.31 -4.26 -0.60
N SER A 287 -12.60 -5.37 -0.50
CA SER A 287 -11.14 -5.41 -0.72
C SER A 287 -10.82 -6.15 -2.01
N ASN A 288 -9.99 -5.54 -2.85
CA ASN A 288 -9.48 -6.16 -4.05
C ASN A 288 -7.97 -6.34 -3.95
N ILE A 289 -7.46 -7.46 -4.46
CA ILE A 289 -6.03 -7.76 -4.52
C ILE A 289 -5.64 -7.90 -5.99
N TYR A 290 -4.63 -7.16 -6.37
CA TYR A 290 -4.01 -7.23 -7.69
C TYR A 290 -2.57 -7.68 -7.54
N SER A 291 -2.17 -8.72 -8.27
CA SER A 291 -0.79 -9.21 -8.29
C SER A 291 -0.08 -8.64 -9.52
N LEU A 292 1.13 -8.14 -9.29
CA LEU A 292 2.02 -7.65 -10.33
C LEU A 292 3.36 -8.37 -10.21
N SER A 293 3.99 -8.69 -11.34
CA SER A 293 5.34 -9.27 -11.35
C SER A 293 6.37 -8.30 -10.76
N PHE A 294 7.45 -8.82 -10.19
CA PHE A 294 8.61 -8.04 -9.78
C PHE A 294 9.89 -8.64 -10.36
N PRO A 295 10.76 -7.86 -11.03
CA PRO A 295 10.57 -6.45 -11.38
C PRO A 295 9.34 -6.24 -12.28
N PRO A 296 8.62 -5.12 -12.12
CA PRO A 296 7.47 -4.82 -12.95
C PRO A 296 7.92 -4.47 -14.38
N ILE A 297 7.04 -4.68 -15.35
CA ILE A 297 7.27 -4.35 -16.77
C ILE A 297 6.60 -3.03 -17.13
N THR A 298 7.17 -2.29 -18.07
CA THR A 298 6.58 -1.05 -18.58
C THR A 298 5.42 -1.35 -19.53
N LYS A 299 4.60 -0.34 -19.81
CA LYS A 299 3.49 -0.47 -20.75
C LYS A 299 3.96 -0.85 -22.17
N GLU A 300 5.06 -0.26 -22.61
CA GLU A 300 5.67 -0.57 -23.90
C GLU A 300 6.14 -2.05 -23.98
N GLN A 301 6.68 -2.58 -22.90
CA GLN A 301 7.07 -3.99 -22.79
C GLN A 301 5.85 -4.92 -22.84
N MET A 302 4.72 -4.54 -22.22
CA MET A 302 3.47 -5.30 -22.28
C MET A 302 2.94 -5.36 -23.72
N GLU A 303 2.93 -4.24 -24.44
CA GLU A 303 2.47 -4.17 -25.83
C GLU A 303 3.32 -5.02 -26.78
N VAL A 304 4.63 -5.09 -26.53
CA VAL A 304 5.54 -5.95 -27.31
C VAL A 304 5.26 -7.43 -27.07
N ASP A 305 4.99 -7.83 -25.84
CA ASP A 305 4.66 -9.21 -25.50
C ASP A 305 3.33 -9.66 -26.13
N ASP A 306 2.31 -8.82 -26.09
CA ASP A 306 1.01 -9.08 -26.73
C ASP A 306 1.15 -9.24 -28.24
N THR A 307 1.90 -8.34 -28.89
CA THR A 307 2.13 -8.43 -30.33
C THR A 307 2.97 -9.65 -30.70
N SER A 308 3.99 -10.01 -29.93
CA SER A 308 4.81 -11.21 -30.16
C SER A 308 3.98 -12.49 -30.03
N SER A 309 3.11 -12.56 -29.06
CA SER A 309 2.15 -13.65 -28.86
C SER A 309 1.19 -13.78 -30.05
N LEU A 310 0.61 -12.67 -30.52
CA LEU A 310 -0.26 -12.65 -31.69
C LEU A 310 0.45 -13.13 -32.95
N PHE A 311 1.67 -12.65 -33.21
CA PHE A 311 2.50 -13.10 -34.33
C PHE A 311 2.86 -14.58 -34.25
N PHE A 312 3.13 -15.11 -33.05
CA PHE A 312 3.35 -16.55 -32.88
C PHE A 312 2.12 -17.37 -33.28
N TRP A 313 0.93 -16.99 -32.83
CA TRP A 313 -0.32 -17.68 -33.19
C TRP A 313 -0.64 -17.58 -34.69
N ILE A 314 -0.44 -16.42 -35.29
CA ILE A 314 -0.62 -16.24 -36.75
C ILE A 314 0.31 -17.17 -37.52
N ARG A 315 1.60 -17.28 -37.14
CA ARG A 315 2.55 -18.19 -37.74
C ARG A 315 2.15 -19.64 -37.54
N LEU A 316 1.74 -20.03 -36.36
CA LEU A 316 1.31 -21.39 -36.04
C LEU A 316 0.10 -21.80 -36.90
N VAL A 317 -0.92 -20.94 -36.98
CA VAL A 317 -2.10 -21.18 -37.84
C VAL A 317 -1.71 -21.26 -39.30
N GLY A 318 -0.82 -20.38 -39.76
CA GLY A 318 -0.30 -20.40 -41.13
C GLY A 318 0.39 -21.74 -41.49
N VAL A 319 1.22 -22.25 -40.59
CA VAL A 319 1.88 -23.58 -40.77
C VAL A 319 0.84 -24.71 -40.82
N ILE A 320 -0.13 -24.69 -39.95
CA ILE A 320 -1.19 -25.73 -39.94
C ILE A 320 -1.99 -25.72 -41.25
N VAL A 321 -2.34 -24.54 -41.76
CA VAL A 321 -3.06 -24.41 -43.03
C VAL A 321 -2.20 -24.93 -44.21
N ILE A 322 -0.90 -24.62 -44.26
CA ILE A 322 0.01 -25.12 -45.29
C ILE A 322 0.11 -26.65 -45.23
N VAL A 323 0.27 -27.23 -44.05
CA VAL A 323 0.36 -28.69 -43.87
C VAL A 323 -0.96 -29.36 -44.32
N ALA A 324 -2.11 -28.79 -43.98
CA ALA A 324 -3.40 -29.31 -44.41
C ALA A 324 -3.59 -29.26 -45.93
N LEU A 325 -3.17 -28.16 -46.57
CA LEU A 325 -3.21 -28.05 -48.04
C LEU A 325 -2.29 -29.07 -48.73
N LEU A 326 -1.07 -29.27 -48.22
CA LEU A 326 -0.13 -30.29 -48.74
C LEU A 326 -0.72 -31.70 -48.60
N ALA A 327 -1.35 -32.01 -47.46
CA ALA A 327 -2.04 -33.29 -47.23
C ALA A 327 -3.17 -33.53 -48.26
N VAL A 328 -3.99 -32.51 -48.51
CA VAL A 328 -5.05 -32.57 -49.54
C VAL A 328 -4.49 -32.79 -50.95
N VAL A 329 -3.43 -32.08 -51.31
CA VAL A 329 -2.75 -32.24 -52.59
C VAL A 329 -2.19 -33.68 -52.74
N CYS A 330 -1.52 -34.19 -51.70
CA CYS A 330 -1.04 -35.57 -51.68
C CYS A 330 -2.16 -36.60 -51.87
N LEU A 331 -3.30 -36.42 -51.18
CA LEU A 331 -4.45 -37.31 -51.30
C LEU A 331 -5.10 -37.27 -52.68
N LEU A 332 -5.17 -36.09 -53.31
CA LEU A 332 -5.67 -35.91 -54.68
C LEU A 332 -4.71 -36.55 -55.74
N TYR A 333 -3.40 -36.51 -55.49
CA TYR A 333 -2.41 -37.03 -56.43
C TYR A 333 -2.18 -38.55 -56.29
N THR A 334 -2.52 -39.13 -55.14
CA THR A 334 -2.38 -40.57 -54.85
C THR A 334 -3.66 -41.36 -54.99
N SER A 335 -4.78 -40.74 -55.40
CA SER A 335 -6.04 -41.44 -55.68
C SER A 335 -5.87 -42.28 -56.94
N PRO A 336 -5.92 -43.62 -56.90
CA PRO A 336 -5.84 -44.46 -58.09
C PRO A 336 -7.09 -44.26 -58.93
N SER A 337 -6.89 -44.05 -60.26
CA SER A 337 -7.91 -44.00 -61.28
C SER A 337 -8.51 -45.39 -61.54
#